data_370a8471d8599e15d93d618aece809d3
#
_entry.id   370a8471d8599e15d93d618aece809d3
#
_cell.length_a   1.000
_cell.length_b   1.000
_cell.length_c   1.000
_cell.angle_alpha   90.00
_cell.angle_beta   90.00
_cell.angle_gamma   90.00
#
_symmetry.space_group_name_H-M   'P 1'
#
loop_
_entity.id
_entity.type
_entity.pdbx_description
1 polymer ?
#
loop_
_entity_poly.entity_id
_entity_poly.type
_entity_poly.pdbx_seq_one_letter_code
_entity_poly.pdbx_strand_id
1 'polypeptide(L)'
;MMKTHLVALCISACCVATSLAEEIRTFHNTEGKPLRATLQAVSDHSVTLQREDGKSFELPKTKLSAADQSYIAEFTQRASNAAKDINSAAGHALSNGDPLTQRKAEEIASALSLRPESQSKFGRSWRLYAAYAKDYLLFGAMPYSVALYSDQDGLTSGLSIVYANKGDFGSQAGMGQDHFKGGTSATAKTLAEAMTRDEKTVAKSLTKVLGPGKEQRYGEGDTRREITRWDWNGHAFLLSNEPDEYVSLAIIPSETADNGGKSVRVKDSDVKQRLISSIVQSSNQDVYLSEIPMVDQGPKGYCAPATFERAMRTMGLEADMYLLAMTGQSQAGGGTSVELLLANVRSQVYRKGRRTKDDSLKELKIRDLKRYIDQGIPIMWTMCSMENYNNIADENTQTRKTVTDWTKHATSAASQSLEFSKKEKPASNHHICLIIGYNEATQEIAVSDSWGARFELRWVPIGVANWASMGNIFMILP
;
A
#
# COMPACT_ATOMS: atom_id res chain seq x y z
N MET A 1 48.91 27.25 -50.21
CA MET A 1 48.63 26.16 -49.22
C MET A 1 47.32 26.45 -48.59
N MET A 2 46.23 25.90 -49.15
CA MET A 2 44.89 26.00 -48.61
C MET A 2 44.67 24.90 -47.59
N LYS A 3 44.35 25.23 -46.35
CA LYS A 3 43.91 24.27 -45.34
C LYS A 3 42.38 24.14 -45.37
N THR A 4 41.95 22.99 -45.87
CA THR A 4 40.53 22.57 -45.86
C THR A 4 40.15 22.16 -44.44
N HIS A 5 39.24 22.88 -43.81
CA HIS A 5 38.59 22.47 -42.55
C HIS A 5 37.44 21.54 -42.86
N LEU A 6 37.54 20.28 -42.46
CA LEU A 6 36.49 19.30 -42.47
C LEU A 6 35.59 19.57 -41.25
N VAL A 7 34.36 20.06 -41.50
CA VAL A 7 33.34 20.20 -40.46
C VAL A 7 32.62 18.85 -40.38
N ALA A 8 32.90 18.12 -39.29
CA ALA A 8 32.14 16.91 -38.96
C ALA A 8 30.76 17.31 -38.42
N LEU A 9 29.74 17.07 -39.22
CA LEU A 9 28.33 17.23 -38.84
C LEU A 9 27.94 16.05 -37.93
N CYS A 10 27.97 16.22 -36.59
CA CYS A 10 27.37 15.28 -35.66
C CYS A 10 25.85 15.40 -35.80
N ILE A 11 25.24 14.49 -36.54
CA ILE A 11 23.81 14.28 -36.53
C ILE A 11 23.52 13.62 -35.19
N SER A 12 23.11 14.43 -34.20
CA SER A 12 22.53 13.96 -32.98
C SER A 12 21.15 13.37 -33.34
N ALA A 13 21.09 12.04 -33.39
CA ALA A 13 19.79 11.35 -33.48
C ALA A 13 19.05 11.63 -32.19
N CYS A 14 18.20 12.67 -32.23
CA CYS A 14 17.23 12.95 -31.22
C CYS A 14 16.22 11.78 -31.28
N CYS A 15 16.42 10.75 -30.43
CA CYS A 15 15.38 9.77 -30.16
C CYS A 15 14.24 10.53 -29.49
N VAL A 16 13.28 10.97 -30.29
CA VAL A 16 11.97 11.43 -29.82
C VAL A 16 11.32 10.17 -29.25
N ALA A 17 11.40 10.00 -27.93
CA ALA A 17 10.53 9.10 -27.23
C ALA A 17 9.10 9.64 -27.39
N THR A 18 8.42 9.20 -28.45
CA THR A 18 6.99 9.44 -28.60
C THR A 18 6.33 8.72 -27.43
N SER A 19 5.88 9.49 -26.43
CA SER A 19 4.90 8.98 -25.49
C SER A 19 3.82 8.27 -26.31
N LEU A 20 3.39 7.07 -25.88
CA LEU A 20 2.19 6.42 -26.39
C LEU A 20 0.97 7.20 -25.85
N ALA A 21 1.00 8.55 -25.99
CA ALA A 21 -0.10 9.41 -25.64
C ALA A 21 -1.26 9.03 -26.54
N GLU A 22 -2.38 8.81 -25.92
CA GLU A 22 -3.67 8.50 -26.52
C GLU A 22 -4.04 9.56 -27.56
N GLU A 23 -3.66 9.34 -28.83
CA GLU A 23 -3.96 10.24 -29.91
C GLU A 23 -5.37 9.91 -30.41
N ILE A 24 -6.25 10.91 -30.39
CA ILE A 24 -7.59 10.79 -30.99
C ILE A 24 -7.43 10.58 -32.49
N ARG A 25 -7.83 9.39 -32.96
CA ARG A 25 -7.74 8.98 -34.34
C ARG A 25 -9.13 8.71 -34.93
N THR A 26 -9.28 8.87 -36.23
CA THR A 26 -10.46 8.39 -36.97
C THR A 26 -10.22 6.95 -37.42
N PHE A 27 -10.89 6.02 -36.78
CA PHE A 27 -10.97 4.61 -37.18
C PHE A 27 -12.10 4.44 -38.22
N HIS A 28 -11.94 3.46 -39.08
CA HIS A 28 -12.97 3.13 -40.08
C HIS A 28 -13.37 1.66 -39.93
N ASN A 29 -14.66 1.36 -40.07
CA ASN A 29 -15.08 -0.02 -40.18
C ASN A 29 -14.80 -0.57 -41.59
N THR A 30 -15.10 -1.85 -41.84
CA THR A 30 -14.94 -2.51 -43.14
C THR A 30 -15.80 -1.90 -44.26
N GLU A 31 -16.84 -1.12 -43.91
CA GLU A 31 -17.73 -0.41 -44.85
C GLU A 31 -17.29 1.06 -45.06
N GLY A 32 -16.16 1.48 -44.44
CA GLY A 32 -15.63 2.84 -44.53
C GLY A 32 -16.31 3.86 -43.62
N LYS A 33 -17.20 3.44 -42.70
CA LYS A 33 -17.86 4.34 -41.75
C LYS A 33 -16.86 4.84 -40.69
N PRO A 34 -16.67 6.16 -40.52
CA PRO A 34 -15.68 6.70 -39.59
C PRO A 34 -16.17 6.70 -38.15
N LEU A 35 -15.20 6.58 -37.22
CA LEU A 35 -15.37 6.69 -35.78
C LEU A 35 -14.15 7.41 -35.19
N ARG A 36 -14.35 8.59 -34.61
CA ARG A 36 -13.30 9.28 -33.85
C ARG A 36 -13.22 8.72 -32.45
N ALA A 37 -12.07 8.16 -32.10
CA ALA A 37 -11.84 7.51 -30.81
C ALA A 37 -10.35 7.43 -30.49
N THR A 38 -10.05 7.15 -29.23
CA THR A 38 -8.73 6.79 -28.72
C THR A 38 -8.65 5.29 -28.53
N LEU A 39 -7.52 4.67 -28.91
CA LEU A 39 -7.28 3.25 -28.68
C LEU A 39 -6.84 3.04 -27.24
N GLN A 40 -7.69 2.39 -26.42
CA GLN A 40 -7.47 2.17 -24.99
C GLN A 40 -6.79 0.83 -24.70
N ALA A 41 -7.22 -0.23 -25.38
CA ALA A 41 -6.68 -1.56 -25.17
C ALA A 41 -6.77 -2.41 -26.44
N VAL A 42 -5.90 -3.40 -26.55
CA VAL A 42 -5.85 -4.38 -27.63
C VAL A 42 -5.76 -5.76 -27.02
N SER A 43 -6.73 -6.64 -27.36
CA SER A 43 -6.67 -8.08 -27.07
C SER A 43 -6.28 -8.87 -28.33
N ASP A 44 -6.22 -10.18 -28.25
CA ASP A 44 -5.94 -11.02 -29.43
C ASP A 44 -6.98 -10.85 -30.54
N HIS A 45 -8.24 -10.65 -30.20
CA HIS A 45 -9.37 -10.64 -31.14
C HIS A 45 -10.11 -9.31 -31.24
N SER A 46 -9.94 -8.41 -30.27
CA SER A 46 -10.71 -7.18 -30.15
C SER A 46 -9.85 -5.97 -29.79
N VAL A 47 -10.44 -4.78 -29.90
CA VAL A 47 -9.88 -3.51 -29.42
C VAL A 47 -10.92 -2.80 -28.59
N THR A 48 -10.48 -2.11 -27.54
CA THR A 48 -11.30 -1.16 -26.79
C THR A 48 -11.01 0.25 -27.27
N LEU A 49 -12.04 0.92 -27.78
CA LEU A 49 -11.97 2.30 -28.25
C LEU A 49 -12.80 3.19 -27.33
N GLN A 50 -12.26 4.37 -26.98
CA GLN A 50 -12.98 5.39 -26.23
C GLN A 50 -13.29 6.58 -27.13
N ARG A 51 -14.55 6.95 -27.23
CA ARG A 51 -15.00 8.12 -27.97
C ARG A 51 -14.70 9.41 -27.19
N GLU A 52 -14.74 10.54 -27.90
CA GLU A 52 -14.58 11.89 -27.32
C GLU A 52 -15.60 12.21 -26.21
N ASP A 53 -16.78 11.53 -26.21
CA ASP A 53 -17.78 11.64 -25.15
C ASP A 53 -17.48 10.79 -23.90
N GLY A 54 -16.28 10.18 -23.83
CA GLY A 54 -15.83 9.33 -22.72
C GLY A 54 -16.37 7.91 -22.72
N LYS A 55 -17.25 7.54 -23.67
CA LYS A 55 -17.81 6.18 -23.75
C LYS A 55 -16.82 5.22 -24.40
N SER A 56 -16.50 4.15 -23.68
CA SER A 56 -15.68 3.05 -24.17
C SER A 56 -16.55 1.91 -24.68
N PHE A 57 -16.09 1.23 -25.72
CA PHE A 57 -16.74 0.05 -26.27
C PHE A 57 -15.70 -0.88 -26.92
N GLU A 58 -16.02 -2.15 -26.92
CA GLU A 58 -15.17 -3.19 -27.49
C GLU A 58 -15.64 -3.54 -28.90
N LEU A 59 -14.69 -3.66 -29.83
CA LEU A 59 -14.94 -4.06 -31.22
C LEU A 59 -14.01 -5.20 -31.63
N PRO A 60 -14.51 -6.22 -32.35
CA PRO A 60 -13.66 -7.20 -33.00
C PRO A 60 -12.71 -6.51 -34.01
N LYS A 61 -11.42 -6.87 -34.02
CA LYS A 61 -10.44 -6.34 -34.98
C LYS A 61 -10.89 -6.52 -36.42
N THR A 62 -11.58 -7.61 -36.71
CA THR A 62 -12.12 -7.94 -38.04
C THR A 62 -13.19 -6.98 -38.54
N LYS A 63 -13.77 -6.14 -37.66
CA LYS A 63 -14.73 -5.11 -38.01
C LYS A 63 -14.09 -3.80 -38.47
N LEU A 64 -12.78 -3.64 -38.29
CA LEU A 64 -12.03 -2.45 -38.68
C LEU A 64 -11.42 -2.60 -40.07
N SER A 65 -11.16 -1.43 -40.69
CA SER A 65 -10.48 -1.38 -42.01
C SER A 65 -9.09 -2.02 -41.94
N ALA A 66 -8.57 -2.48 -43.08
CA ALA A 66 -7.22 -3.04 -43.16
C ALA A 66 -6.15 -2.06 -42.68
N ALA A 67 -6.33 -0.76 -42.99
CA ALA A 67 -5.41 0.29 -42.55
C ALA A 67 -5.42 0.44 -41.02
N ASP A 68 -6.58 0.34 -40.36
CA ASP A 68 -6.69 0.43 -38.90
C ASP A 68 -6.21 -0.84 -38.21
N GLN A 69 -6.41 -2.00 -38.83
CA GLN A 69 -5.80 -3.25 -38.33
C GLN A 69 -4.26 -3.19 -38.38
N SER A 70 -3.68 -2.64 -39.45
CA SER A 70 -2.23 -2.41 -39.55
C SER A 70 -1.74 -1.44 -38.48
N TYR A 71 -2.45 -0.32 -38.28
CA TYR A 71 -2.14 0.64 -37.22
C TYR A 71 -2.18 -0.02 -35.82
N ILE A 72 -3.18 -0.87 -35.54
CA ILE A 72 -3.30 -1.60 -34.28
C ILE A 72 -2.13 -2.58 -34.12
N ALA A 73 -1.71 -3.26 -35.17
CA ALA A 73 -0.54 -4.15 -35.13
C ALA A 73 0.75 -3.38 -34.83
N GLU A 74 0.96 -2.24 -35.47
CA GLU A 74 2.09 -1.35 -35.19
C GLU A 74 2.06 -0.78 -33.76
N PHE A 75 0.87 -0.41 -33.28
CA PHE A 75 0.66 0.04 -31.90
C PHE A 75 1.04 -1.06 -30.91
N THR A 76 0.55 -2.28 -31.12
CA THR A 76 0.87 -3.44 -30.29
C THR A 76 2.37 -3.75 -30.28
N GLN A 77 3.05 -3.66 -31.43
CA GLN A 77 4.49 -3.86 -31.52
C GLN A 77 5.26 -2.76 -30.76
N ARG A 78 4.84 -1.50 -30.89
CA ARG A 78 5.44 -0.38 -30.13
C ARG A 78 5.25 -0.55 -28.63
N ALA A 79 4.03 -0.94 -28.20
CA ALA A 79 3.73 -1.22 -26.79
C ALA A 79 4.59 -2.37 -26.24
N SER A 80 4.76 -3.45 -27.02
CA SER A 80 5.65 -4.57 -26.66
C SER A 80 7.10 -4.17 -26.53
N ASN A 81 7.62 -3.32 -27.41
CA ASN A 81 8.97 -2.81 -27.32
C ASN A 81 9.15 -1.89 -26.11
N ALA A 82 8.22 -0.97 -25.87
CA ALA A 82 8.22 -0.11 -24.69
C ALA A 82 8.14 -0.92 -23.39
N ALA A 83 7.36 -2.03 -23.36
CA ALA A 83 7.32 -2.94 -22.23
C ALA A 83 8.70 -3.59 -21.95
N LYS A 84 9.45 -3.97 -22.99
CA LYS A 84 10.82 -4.48 -22.81
C LYS A 84 11.75 -3.43 -22.23
N ASP A 85 11.63 -2.18 -22.68
CA ASP A 85 12.43 -1.07 -22.16
C ASP A 85 12.10 -0.76 -20.70
N ILE A 86 10.81 -0.75 -20.33
CA ILE A 86 10.36 -0.60 -18.94
C ILE A 86 10.87 -1.76 -18.08
N ASN A 87 10.75 -3.00 -18.54
CA ASN A 87 11.24 -4.17 -17.80
C ASN A 87 12.77 -4.12 -17.61
N SER A 88 13.50 -3.68 -18.64
CA SER A 88 14.94 -3.47 -18.56
C SER A 88 15.29 -2.37 -17.54
N ALA A 89 14.55 -1.27 -17.51
CA ALA A 89 14.73 -0.20 -16.53
C ALA A 89 14.35 -0.64 -15.11
N ALA A 90 13.27 -1.40 -14.97
CA ALA A 90 12.83 -1.94 -13.68
C ALA A 90 13.78 -3.05 -13.16
N GLY A 91 14.47 -3.76 -14.05
CA GLY A 91 15.24 -4.95 -13.71
C GLY A 91 14.38 -6.21 -13.47
N HIS A 92 13.07 -6.12 -13.72
CA HIS A 92 12.09 -7.17 -13.50
C HIS A 92 10.99 -7.15 -14.58
N ALA A 93 10.27 -8.26 -14.76
CA ALA A 93 9.18 -8.40 -15.73
C ALA A 93 7.90 -7.69 -15.21
N LEU A 94 7.96 -6.37 -15.09
CA LEU A 94 6.84 -5.55 -14.60
C LEU A 94 5.70 -5.46 -15.61
N SER A 95 5.98 -5.39 -16.91
CA SER A 95 4.97 -5.22 -17.96
C SER A 95 5.07 -6.30 -19.04
N ASN A 96 3.93 -6.68 -19.61
CA ASN A 96 3.81 -7.52 -20.81
C ASN A 96 3.33 -6.73 -22.05
N GLY A 97 3.11 -5.42 -21.90
CA GLY A 97 2.56 -4.53 -22.93
C GLY A 97 1.13 -4.13 -22.66
N ASP A 98 0.39 -4.89 -21.85
CA ASP A 98 -0.95 -4.51 -21.42
C ASP A 98 -0.91 -3.48 -20.29
N PRO A 99 -1.93 -2.64 -20.14
CA PRO A 99 -2.09 -1.80 -18.95
C PRO A 99 -2.08 -2.64 -17.67
N LEU A 100 -1.38 -2.20 -16.63
CA LEU A 100 -1.31 -2.92 -15.35
C LEU A 100 -2.71 -3.18 -14.75
N THR A 101 -3.65 -2.25 -14.93
CA THR A 101 -5.03 -2.39 -14.48
C THR A 101 -5.82 -3.51 -15.17
N GLN A 102 -5.31 -4.06 -16.27
CA GLN A 102 -5.89 -5.21 -16.98
C GLN A 102 -5.18 -6.53 -16.64
N ARG A 103 -4.14 -6.47 -15.80
CA ARG A 103 -3.36 -7.64 -15.37
C ARG A 103 -3.73 -8.09 -13.97
N LYS A 104 -3.71 -9.41 -13.77
CA LYS A 104 -3.84 -9.97 -12.43
C LYS A 104 -2.63 -9.56 -11.57
N ALA A 105 -2.91 -8.97 -10.41
CA ALA A 105 -1.86 -8.53 -9.50
C ALA A 105 -0.97 -9.68 -9.04
N GLU A 106 -1.50 -10.90 -8.92
CA GLU A 106 -0.73 -12.09 -8.55
C GLU A 106 0.39 -12.44 -9.54
N GLU A 107 0.20 -12.17 -10.84
CA GLU A 107 1.24 -12.35 -11.86
C GLU A 107 2.40 -11.36 -11.66
N ILE A 108 2.06 -10.09 -11.39
CA ILE A 108 3.05 -9.05 -11.12
C ILE A 108 3.74 -9.32 -9.78
N ALA A 109 2.99 -9.73 -8.75
CA ALA A 109 3.56 -10.11 -7.46
C ALA A 109 4.59 -11.23 -7.61
N SER A 110 4.27 -12.26 -8.41
CA SER A 110 5.20 -13.35 -8.70
C SER A 110 6.45 -12.85 -9.44
N ALA A 111 6.29 -12.02 -10.48
CA ALA A 111 7.42 -11.47 -11.24
C ALA A 111 8.34 -10.57 -10.39
N LEU A 112 7.78 -9.88 -9.39
CA LEU A 112 8.50 -9.04 -8.44
C LEU A 112 8.91 -9.80 -7.15
N SER A 113 8.63 -11.12 -7.05
CA SER A 113 8.92 -11.95 -5.87
C SER A 113 8.28 -11.43 -4.58
N LEU A 114 7.11 -10.79 -4.68
CA LEU A 114 6.38 -10.28 -3.53
C LEU A 114 5.64 -11.42 -2.81
N ARG A 115 5.50 -11.28 -1.49
CA ARG A 115 4.78 -12.25 -0.65
C ARG A 115 3.37 -11.75 -0.36
N PRO A 116 2.35 -12.64 -0.29
CA PRO A 116 1.03 -12.25 0.17
C PRO A 116 1.08 -11.54 1.52
N GLU A 117 0.43 -10.40 1.63
CA GLU A 117 0.36 -9.58 2.85
C GLU A 117 -1.05 -9.53 3.41
N SER A 118 -2.04 -9.26 2.56
CA SER A 118 -3.44 -9.11 2.95
C SER A 118 -4.38 -9.70 1.91
N GLN A 119 -5.47 -10.29 2.39
CA GLN A 119 -6.57 -10.76 1.55
C GLN A 119 -7.90 -10.40 2.20
N SER A 120 -8.75 -9.69 1.45
CA SER A 120 -10.10 -9.35 1.85
C SER A 120 -11.04 -9.43 0.64
N LYS A 121 -12.36 -9.31 0.86
CA LYS A 121 -13.35 -9.19 -0.23
C LYS A 121 -13.16 -7.93 -1.08
N PHE A 122 -12.39 -6.96 -0.60
CA PHE A 122 -12.21 -5.66 -1.23
C PHE A 122 -10.91 -5.51 -2.01
N GLY A 123 -10.08 -6.55 -1.98
CA GLY A 123 -8.79 -6.59 -2.66
C GLY A 123 -7.75 -7.34 -1.85
N ARG A 124 -6.58 -7.49 -2.49
CA ARG A 124 -5.42 -8.15 -1.90
C ARG A 124 -4.22 -7.23 -1.92
N SER A 125 -3.24 -7.51 -1.08
CA SER A 125 -1.92 -6.90 -1.19
C SER A 125 -0.82 -7.94 -1.05
N TRP A 126 0.31 -7.62 -1.66
CA TRP A 126 1.57 -8.35 -1.55
C TRP A 126 2.65 -7.36 -1.17
N ARG A 127 3.61 -7.80 -0.37
CA ARG A 127 4.73 -6.97 0.04
C ARG A 127 6.04 -7.72 0.06
N LEU A 128 7.10 -7.00 -0.24
CA LEU A 128 8.48 -7.41 -0.04
C LEU A 128 9.22 -6.31 0.73
N TYR A 129 9.93 -6.70 1.76
CA TYR A 129 11.01 -5.90 2.33
C TYR A 129 12.32 -6.38 1.73
N ALA A 130 12.86 -5.63 0.79
CA ALA A 130 14.01 -6.03 -0.02
C ALA A 130 15.31 -6.16 0.80
N ALA A 131 15.33 -5.60 2.01
CA ALA A 131 16.41 -5.83 2.96
C ALA A 131 16.68 -7.31 3.26
N TYR A 132 15.71 -8.19 3.03
CA TYR A 132 15.88 -9.65 3.12
C TYR A 132 16.32 -10.29 1.79
N ALA A 133 16.40 -9.52 0.71
CA ALA A 133 16.78 -9.97 -0.64
C ALA A 133 17.97 -9.13 -1.11
N LYS A 134 19.18 -9.62 -0.86
CA LYS A 134 20.43 -8.97 -1.33
C LYS A 134 20.36 -8.82 -2.86
N ASP A 135 20.83 -7.70 -3.37
CA ASP A 135 20.89 -7.38 -4.80
C ASP A 135 19.54 -7.16 -5.50
N TYR A 136 18.45 -6.99 -4.76
CA TYR A 136 17.16 -6.65 -5.33
C TYR A 136 17.11 -5.17 -5.70
N LEU A 137 17.01 -4.86 -6.99
CA LEU A 137 16.95 -3.50 -7.50
C LEU A 137 15.65 -3.27 -8.27
N LEU A 138 15.06 -2.09 -8.12
CA LEU A 138 13.98 -1.59 -8.97
C LEU A 138 14.36 -0.21 -9.51
N PHE A 139 14.28 -0.04 -10.81
CA PHE A 139 14.70 1.18 -11.51
C PHE A 139 16.14 1.62 -11.16
N GLY A 140 17.03 0.63 -10.92
CA GLY A 140 18.44 0.83 -10.63
C GLY A 140 18.77 1.20 -9.19
N ALA A 141 17.78 1.43 -8.32
CA ALA A 141 17.97 1.67 -6.89
C ALA A 141 17.45 0.49 -6.05
N MET A 142 18.02 0.30 -4.87
CA MET A 142 17.58 -0.72 -3.92
C MET A 142 16.36 -0.21 -3.14
N PRO A 143 15.15 -0.80 -3.34
CA PRO A 143 14.00 -0.41 -2.56
C PRO A 143 14.11 -0.99 -1.15
N TYR A 144 13.54 -0.31 -0.18
CA TYR A 144 13.31 -0.90 1.13
C TYR A 144 12.04 -1.72 1.17
N SER A 145 10.94 -1.16 0.67
CA SER A 145 9.63 -1.80 0.64
C SER A 145 9.02 -1.71 -0.76
N VAL A 146 8.45 -2.81 -1.21
CA VAL A 146 7.65 -2.88 -2.44
C VAL A 146 6.29 -3.45 -2.07
N ALA A 147 5.22 -2.71 -2.32
CA ALA A 147 3.85 -3.13 -2.05
C ALA A 147 3.00 -3.04 -3.31
N LEU A 148 2.31 -4.13 -3.64
CA LEU A 148 1.39 -4.24 -4.77
C LEU A 148 -0.02 -4.42 -4.23
N TYR A 149 -0.98 -3.75 -4.85
CA TYR A 149 -2.38 -3.79 -4.47
C TYR A 149 -3.25 -4.26 -5.63
N SER A 150 -4.32 -4.99 -5.33
CA SER A 150 -5.37 -5.34 -6.27
C SER A 150 -6.72 -4.78 -5.83
N ASP A 151 -7.61 -4.66 -6.81
CA ASP A 151 -9.04 -4.48 -6.55
C ASP A 151 -9.72 -5.81 -6.15
N GLN A 152 -11.05 -5.78 -6.00
CA GLN A 152 -11.87 -6.95 -5.67
C GLN A 152 -11.84 -8.05 -6.76
N ASP A 153 -11.58 -7.69 -8.02
CA ASP A 153 -11.52 -8.62 -9.16
C ASP A 153 -10.11 -9.21 -9.32
N GLY A 154 -9.18 -8.81 -8.46
CA GLY A 154 -7.78 -9.24 -8.46
C GLY A 154 -6.93 -8.56 -9.54
N LEU A 155 -7.44 -7.48 -10.16
CA LEU A 155 -6.68 -6.67 -11.10
C LEU A 155 -5.82 -5.65 -10.35
N THR A 156 -4.68 -5.31 -10.93
CA THR A 156 -3.71 -4.41 -10.29
C THR A 156 -4.27 -3.00 -10.15
N SER A 157 -4.34 -2.50 -8.93
CA SER A 157 -4.79 -1.13 -8.63
C SER A 157 -3.64 -0.16 -8.35
N GLY A 158 -2.45 -0.65 -8.02
CA GLY A 158 -1.27 0.19 -7.83
C GLY A 158 -0.07 -0.55 -7.26
N LEU A 159 1.10 0.04 -7.46
CA LEU A 159 2.39 -0.42 -6.93
C LEU A 159 3.04 0.75 -6.18
N SER A 160 3.45 0.54 -4.94
CA SER A 160 4.18 1.49 -4.10
C SER A 160 5.57 0.95 -3.82
N ILE A 161 6.59 1.72 -4.16
CA ILE A 161 8.01 1.38 -3.97
C ILE A 161 8.61 2.47 -3.08
N VAL A 162 9.14 2.09 -1.93
CA VAL A 162 9.82 3.01 -1.02
C VAL A 162 11.30 2.67 -0.97
N TYR A 163 12.11 3.65 -1.26
CA TYR A 163 13.57 3.58 -1.23
C TYR A 163 14.13 4.10 0.11
N ALA A 164 15.22 4.86 0.10
CA ALA A 164 15.77 5.42 1.33
C ALA A 164 14.71 6.17 2.12
N ASN A 165 14.59 5.84 3.40
CA ASN A 165 13.60 6.43 4.29
C ASN A 165 14.12 6.49 5.74
N LYS A 166 13.60 7.44 6.49
CA LYS A 166 14.02 7.75 7.86
C LYS A 166 13.84 6.59 8.84
N GLY A 167 12.70 5.88 8.75
CA GLY A 167 12.38 4.81 9.69
C GLY A 167 13.34 3.64 9.60
N ASP A 168 13.69 3.27 8.39
CA ASP A 168 14.52 2.11 8.13
C ASP A 168 16.01 2.45 8.20
N PHE A 169 16.40 3.65 7.76
CA PHE A 169 17.78 4.12 7.84
C PHE A 169 18.30 4.22 9.29
N GLY A 170 17.43 4.65 10.23
CA GLY A 170 17.74 4.73 11.65
C GLY A 170 17.46 3.44 12.45
N SER A 171 16.94 2.38 11.81
CA SER A 171 16.55 1.17 12.51
C SER A 171 17.75 0.41 13.11
N GLN A 172 17.64 0.06 14.39
CA GLN A 172 18.61 -0.80 15.08
C GLN A 172 18.40 -2.29 14.78
N ALA A 173 17.35 -2.68 14.10
CA ALA A 173 17.01 -4.07 13.79
C ALA A 173 17.89 -4.71 12.69
N GLY A 174 19.11 -4.23 12.53
CA GLY A 174 20.12 -4.80 11.64
C GLY A 174 20.02 -4.39 10.19
N MET A 175 19.07 -3.52 9.85
CA MET A 175 18.78 -3.15 8.48
C MET A 175 19.18 -1.71 8.15
N GLY A 176 19.50 -0.90 9.12
CA GLY A 176 19.74 0.53 9.03
C GLY A 176 20.69 0.96 7.92
N GLN A 177 21.77 1.63 8.30
CA GLN A 177 22.76 2.14 7.34
C GLN A 177 23.36 1.07 6.42
N ASP A 178 23.44 -0.19 6.86
CA ASP A 178 24.07 -1.28 6.10
C ASP A 178 23.25 -1.67 4.87
N HIS A 179 21.92 -1.61 4.93
CA HIS A 179 21.05 -1.83 3.78
C HIS A 179 21.35 -0.83 2.66
N PHE A 180 21.55 0.45 3.01
CA PHE A 180 21.81 1.51 2.04
C PHE A 180 23.29 1.62 1.64
N LYS A 181 24.19 0.92 2.32
CA LYS A 181 25.61 0.81 1.92
C LYS A 181 25.85 -0.18 0.78
N GLY A 182 25.01 -1.19 0.62
CA GLY A 182 25.22 -2.32 -0.30
C GLY A 182 24.78 -2.09 -1.74
N GLY A 183 24.17 -0.95 -2.08
CA GLY A 183 23.74 -0.65 -3.46
C GLY A 183 24.88 -0.03 -4.28
N THR A 184 25.09 -0.56 -5.46
CA THR A 184 25.96 -0.10 -6.53
C THR A 184 26.60 1.31 -6.35
N SER A 185 27.92 1.34 -6.18
CA SER A 185 28.87 2.42 -6.45
C SER A 185 29.01 3.65 -5.51
N ALA A 186 28.08 3.98 -4.63
CA ALA A 186 28.29 5.06 -3.66
C ALA A 186 27.68 4.73 -2.30
N THR A 187 28.52 4.51 -1.31
CA THR A 187 28.11 4.38 0.10
C THR A 187 27.55 5.70 0.59
N ALA A 188 26.23 5.75 0.84
CA ALA A 188 25.62 6.89 1.51
C ALA A 188 25.91 6.81 3.03
N LYS A 189 26.47 7.87 3.58
CA LYS A 189 26.77 7.97 5.02
C LYS A 189 25.60 8.58 5.80
N THR A 190 24.74 9.32 5.14
CA THR A 190 23.59 10.01 5.73
C THR A 190 22.31 9.65 4.98
N LEU A 191 21.17 9.85 5.63
CA LEU A 191 19.87 9.66 5.00
C LEU A 191 19.71 10.58 3.77
N ALA A 192 20.09 11.84 3.86
CA ALA A 192 20.00 12.81 2.78
C ALA A 192 20.82 12.39 1.55
N GLU A 193 22.04 11.85 1.76
CA GLU A 193 22.86 11.31 0.66
C GLU A 193 22.19 10.07 0.02
N ALA A 194 21.63 9.17 0.82
CA ALA A 194 20.91 7.99 0.33
C ALA A 194 19.69 8.39 -0.48
N MET A 195 18.88 9.31 0.03
CA MET A 195 17.68 9.81 -0.64
C MET A 195 18.03 10.50 -1.97
N THR A 196 19.05 11.37 -1.98
CA THR A 196 19.50 12.05 -3.21
C THR A 196 20.01 11.07 -4.26
N ARG A 197 20.73 10.04 -3.85
CA ARG A 197 21.23 8.97 -4.74
C ARG A 197 20.07 8.21 -5.35
N ASP A 198 19.14 7.74 -4.53
CA ASP A 198 18.04 6.88 -4.95
C ASP A 198 17.08 7.64 -5.87
N GLU A 199 16.68 8.86 -5.51
CA GLU A 199 15.88 9.73 -6.37
C GLU A 199 16.51 9.94 -7.75
N LYS A 200 17.80 10.36 -7.80
CA LYS A 200 18.52 10.59 -9.07
C LYS A 200 18.62 9.32 -9.90
N THR A 201 18.83 8.17 -9.26
CA THR A 201 18.95 6.87 -9.95
C THR A 201 17.64 6.48 -10.59
N VAL A 202 16.53 6.55 -9.84
CA VAL A 202 15.19 6.23 -10.33
C VAL A 202 14.74 7.21 -11.42
N ALA A 203 14.92 8.53 -11.19
CA ALA A 203 14.60 9.55 -12.19
C ALA A 203 15.37 9.35 -13.49
N LYS A 204 16.69 9.02 -13.42
CA LYS A 204 17.50 8.73 -14.59
C LYS A 204 17.02 7.50 -15.35
N SER A 205 16.64 6.43 -14.63
CA SER A 205 16.13 5.20 -15.24
C SER A 205 14.81 5.45 -15.97
N LEU A 206 13.86 6.16 -15.35
CA LEU A 206 12.58 6.50 -15.95
C LEU A 206 12.73 7.46 -17.13
N THR A 207 13.56 8.53 -16.97
CA THR A 207 13.80 9.51 -18.04
C THR A 207 14.44 8.88 -19.26
N LYS A 208 15.32 7.89 -19.08
CA LYS A 208 15.94 7.17 -20.21
C LYS A 208 14.93 6.45 -21.09
N VAL A 209 13.83 5.94 -20.51
CA VAL A 209 12.83 5.12 -21.20
C VAL A 209 11.60 5.94 -21.59
N LEU A 210 11.17 6.85 -20.72
CA LEU A 210 9.90 7.58 -20.86
C LEU A 210 10.08 9.04 -21.30
N GLY A 211 11.34 9.50 -21.44
CA GLY A 211 11.64 10.91 -21.68
C GLY A 211 11.58 11.75 -20.39
N PRO A 212 11.63 13.09 -20.49
CA PRO A 212 11.64 13.96 -19.33
C PRO A 212 10.33 13.89 -18.55
N GLY A 213 10.43 13.73 -17.22
CA GLY A 213 9.29 13.82 -16.33
C GLY A 213 8.77 15.25 -16.16
N LYS A 214 7.53 15.39 -15.70
CA LYS A 214 6.88 16.67 -15.40
C LYS A 214 6.79 16.87 -13.89
N GLU A 215 7.30 17.98 -13.41
CA GLU A 215 7.13 18.38 -12.00
C GLU A 215 5.70 18.88 -11.77
N GLN A 216 5.08 18.42 -10.71
CA GLN A 216 3.73 18.84 -10.31
C GLN A 216 3.48 18.63 -8.83
N ARG A 217 2.47 19.32 -8.32
CA ARG A 217 1.97 19.12 -6.95
C ARG A 217 0.97 17.98 -6.89
N TYR A 218 1.08 17.15 -5.85
CA TYR A 218 0.23 15.99 -5.64
C TYR A 218 -0.15 15.86 -4.16
N GLY A 219 -1.39 15.44 -3.87
CA GLY A 219 -1.90 15.30 -2.52
C GLY A 219 -2.74 16.50 -2.04
N GLU A 220 -3.33 16.38 -0.86
CA GLU A 220 -4.20 17.39 -0.24
C GLU A 220 -3.73 17.75 1.18
N GLY A 221 -3.86 19.01 1.56
CA GLY A 221 -3.53 19.50 2.91
C GLY A 221 -2.10 19.13 3.29
N ASP A 222 -1.92 18.51 4.44
CA ASP A 222 -0.62 18.15 5.00
C ASP A 222 0.08 16.99 4.26
N THR A 223 -0.61 16.33 3.32
CA THR A 223 -0.03 15.32 2.44
C THR A 223 0.39 15.85 1.08
N ARG A 224 0.28 17.19 0.88
CA ARG A 224 0.63 17.83 -0.39
C ARG A 224 2.15 17.90 -0.54
N ARG A 225 2.64 17.39 -1.67
CA ARG A 225 4.06 17.27 -1.99
C ARG A 225 4.36 17.58 -3.44
N GLU A 226 5.60 17.86 -3.75
CA GLU A 226 6.10 17.97 -5.13
C GLU A 226 6.47 16.56 -5.61
N ILE A 227 6.11 16.25 -6.85
CA ILE A 227 6.44 14.97 -7.48
C ILE A 227 6.94 15.20 -8.90
N THR A 228 7.75 14.27 -9.41
CA THR A 228 8.04 14.14 -10.82
C THR A 228 7.19 13.02 -11.40
N ARG A 229 6.41 13.34 -12.43
CA ARG A 229 5.48 12.40 -13.08
C ARG A 229 5.93 12.03 -14.48
N TRP A 230 5.85 10.75 -14.79
CA TRP A 230 5.91 10.19 -16.14
C TRP A 230 4.62 9.42 -16.39
N ASP A 231 4.13 9.47 -17.63
CA ASP A 231 2.95 8.70 -18.04
C ASP A 231 3.35 7.67 -19.09
N TRP A 232 2.85 6.45 -18.93
CA TRP A 232 3.04 5.38 -19.88
C TRP A 232 1.92 4.34 -19.78
N ASN A 233 1.33 3.99 -20.93
CA ASN A 233 0.36 2.90 -21.07
C ASN A 233 -0.80 2.95 -20.04
N GLY A 234 -1.41 4.13 -19.88
CA GLY A 234 -2.50 4.35 -18.93
C GLY A 234 -2.09 4.43 -17.46
N HIS A 235 -0.78 4.49 -17.16
CA HIS A 235 -0.24 4.61 -15.81
C HIS A 235 0.63 5.82 -15.65
N ALA A 236 0.56 6.41 -14.45
CA ALA A 236 1.46 7.44 -13.98
C ALA A 236 2.50 6.86 -13.02
N PHE A 237 3.76 7.20 -13.26
CA PHE A 237 4.90 6.94 -12.41
C PHE A 237 5.17 8.22 -11.62
N LEU A 238 4.93 8.21 -10.32
CA LEU A 238 4.99 9.38 -9.45
C LEU A 238 6.18 9.23 -8.50
N LEU A 239 7.29 9.87 -8.82
CA LEU A 239 8.47 9.91 -7.96
C LEU A 239 8.37 11.08 -7.00
N SER A 240 8.49 10.82 -5.70
CA SER A 240 8.46 11.79 -4.62
C SER A 240 9.72 11.69 -3.79
N ASN A 241 10.27 12.84 -3.40
CA ASN A 241 11.34 12.96 -2.42
C ASN A 241 10.87 13.92 -1.33
N GLU A 242 10.51 13.36 -0.18
CA GLU A 242 10.08 14.14 1.00
C GLU A 242 11.31 14.36 1.89
N PRO A 243 11.85 15.57 1.94
CA PRO A 243 13.12 15.86 2.62
C PRO A 243 13.17 15.30 4.05
N ASP A 244 14.26 14.59 4.38
CA ASP A 244 14.49 13.94 5.67
C ASP A 244 13.47 12.84 6.06
N GLU A 245 12.55 12.48 5.16
CA GLU A 245 11.52 11.47 5.42
C GLU A 245 11.68 10.24 4.54
N TYR A 246 11.40 10.33 3.23
CA TYR A 246 11.51 9.17 2.34
C TYR A 246 11.55 9.54 0.85
N VAL A 247 12.05 8.60 0.04
CA VAL A 247 11.92 8.60 -1.42
C VAL A 247 10.96 7.47 -1.81
N SER A 248 9.97 7.78 -2.64
CA SER A 248 9.03 6.78 -3.13
C SER A 248 8.73 6.92 -4.62
N LEU A 249 8.42 5.79 -5.25
CA LEU A 249 7.85 5.72 -6.60
C LEU A 249 6.51 5.00 -6.51
N ALA A 250 5.43 5.71 -6.81
CA ALA A 250 4.11 5.10 -6.98
C ALA A 250 3.81 4.90 -8.46
N ILE A 251 3.29 3.72 -8.83
CA ILE A 251 2.79 3.44 -10.18
C ILE A 251 1.29 3.17 -10.03
N ILE A 252 0.47 4.09 -10.53
CA ILE A 252 -0.98 4.07 -10.37
C ILE A 252 -1.66 4.38 -11.71
N PRO A 253 -2.97 4.07 -11.89
CA PRO A 253 -3.68 4.47 -13.09
C PRO A 253 -3.59 5.98 -13.33
N SER A 254 -3.39 6.40 -14.58
CA SER A 254 -3.29 7.83 -14.95
C SER A 254 -4.53 8.61 -14.52
N GLU A 255 -5.74 8.01 -14.67
CA GLU A 255 -6.99 8.60 -14.20
C GLU A 255 -6.97 8.89 -12.68
N THR A 256 -6.43 7.97 -11.88
CA THR A 256 -6.25 8.19 -10.43
C THR A 256 -5.25 9.31 -10.18
N ALA A 257 -4.15 9.35 -10.93
CA ALA A 257 -3.13 10.39 -10.81
C ALA A 257 -3.67 11.78 -11.21
N ASP A 258 -4.54 11.86 -12.21
CA ASP A 258 -5.16 13.10 -12.72
C ASP A 258 -6.07 13.77 -11.69
N ASN A 259 -6.58 13.00 -10.72
CA ASN A 259 -7.28 13.54 -9.55
C ASN A 259 -6.33 14.30 -8.58
N GLY A 260 -5.02 14.36 -8.87
CA GLY A 260 -4.03 15.12 -8.12
C GLY A 260 -3.86 14.65 -6.67
N GLY A 261 -4.11 13.36 -6.40
CA GLY A 261 -4.08 12.80 -5.04
C GLY A 261 -5.31 13.16 -4.19
N LYS A 262 -6.36 13.67 -4.83
CA LYS A 262 -7.66 13.88 -4.19
C LYS A 262 -8.39 12.55 -4.17
N SER A 263 -8.58 11.96 -3.02
CA SER A 263 -9.32 10.72 -2.93
C SER A 263 -10.83 10.94 -3.11
N VAL A 264 -11.48 9.98 -3.79
CA VAL A 264 -12.93 9.98 -3.95
C VAL A 264 -13.58 9.63 -2.60
N ARG A 265 -14.60 10.41 -2.19
CA ARG A 265 -15.37 10.10 -1.00
C ARG A 265 -16.24 8.86 -1.24
N VAL A 266 -16.02 7.81 -0.44
CA VAL A 266 -16.90 6.65 -0.40
C VAL A 266 -18.18 7.00 0.37
N LYS A 267 -19.34 6.61 -0.13
CA LYS A 267 -20.64 6.88 0.53
C LYS A 267 -20.69 6.21 1.91
N ASP A 268 -21.30 6.90 2.87
CA ASP A 268 -21.41 6.40 4.24
C ASP A 268 -22.22 5.09 4.33
N SER A 269 -23.24 4.92 3.47
CA SER A 269 -24.01 3.67 3.35
C SER A 269 -23.13 2.49 2.99
N ASP A 270 -22.26 2.68 2.01
CA ASP A 270 -21.41 1.63 1.45
C ASP A 270 -20.34 1.21 2.47
N VAL A 271 -19.77 2.21 3.19
CA VAL A 271 -18.83 1.93 4.28
C VAL A 271 -19.54 1.19 5.43
N LYS A 272 -20.73 1.60 5.86
CA LYS A 272 -21.48 0.91 6.91
C LYS A 272 -21.83 -0.52 6.51
N GLN A 273 -22.28 -0.73 5.28
CA GLN A 273 -22.58 -2.06 4.76
C GLN A 273 -21.32 -2.94 4.75
N ARG A 274 -20.20 -2.40 4.29
CA ARG A 274 -18.90 -3.06 4.32
C ARG A 274 -18.48 -3.46 5.73
N LEU A 275 -18.57 -2.54 6.70
CA LEU A 275 -18.22 -2.79 8.08
C LEU A 275 -19.06 -3.91 8.70
N ILE A 276 -20.39 -3.85 8.55
CA ILE A 276 -21.29 -4.87 9.09
C ILE A 276 -21.06 -6.23 8.42
N SER A 277 -20.79 -6.26 7.12
CA SER A 277 -20.51 -7.52 6.38
C SER A 277 -19.18 -8.18 6.77
N SER A 278 -18.32 -7.47 7.48
CA SER A 278 -17.03 -7.99 7.99
C SER A 278 -17.16 -8.71 9.34
N ILE A 279 -18.30 -8.58 10.01
CA ILE A 279 -18.53 -9.18 11.34
C ILE A 279 -18.75 -10.68 11.18
N VAL A 280 -17.91 -11.46 11.84
CA VAL A 280 -18.05 -12.91 11.95
C VAL A 280 -18.56 -13.25 13.34
N GLN A 281 -19.58 -14.11 13.41
CA GLN A 281 -20.08 -14.71 14.64
C GLN A 281 -19.95 -16.24 14.52
N SER A 282 -19.30 -16.86 15.48
CA SER A 282 -19.09 -18.30 15.48
C SER A 282 -19.90 -19.01 16.55
N SER A 283 -20.05 -20.33 16.43
CA SER A 283 -20.84 -21.16 17.34
C SER A 283 -20.33 -21.14 18.79
N ASN A 284 -19.07 -20.85 19.01
CA ASN A 284 -18.45 -20.68 20.34
C ASN A 284 -18.59 -19.26 20.89
N GLN A 285 -19.46 -18.43 20.28
CA GLN A 285 -19.75 -17.05 20.67
C GLN A 285 -18.61 -16.05 20.42
N ASP A 286 -17.65 -16.37 19.56
CA ASP A 286 -16.69 -15.38 19.08
C ASP A 286 -17.38 -14.37 18.17
N VAL A 287 -17.12 -13.10 18.40
CA VAL A 287 -17.51 -11.99 17.52
C VAL A 287 -16.25 -11.26 17.12
N TYR A 288 -15.91 -11.23 15.83
CA TYR A 288 -14.71 -10.54 15.35
C TYR A 288 -14.84 -10.03 13.91
N LEU A 289 -13.96 -9.12 13.53
CA LEU A 289 -13.91 -8.49 12.22
C LEU A 289 -12.91 -9.24 11.32
N SER A 290 -13.37 -9.77 10.18
CA SER A 290 -12.56 -10.62 9.29
C SER A 290 -11.92 -9.88 8.12
N GLU A 291 -12.38 -8.67 7.79
CA GLU A 291 -11.99 -7.96 6.56
C GLU A 291 -11.08 -6.75 6.84
N ILE A 292 -10.30 -6.82 7.91
CA ILE A 292 -9.34 -5.77 8.25
C ILE A 292 -8.07 -5.96 7.40
N PRO A 293 -7.69 -5.00 6.55
CA PRO A 293 -6.50 -5.16 5.73
C PRO A 293 -5.25 -5.27 6.62
N MET A 294 -4.36 -6.20 6.29
CA MET A 294 -3.03 -6.27 6.90
C MET A 294 -2.14 -5.21 6.26
N VAL A 295 -1.32 -4.58 7.08
CA VAL A 295 -0.17 -3.77 6.67
C VAL A 295 0.98 -4.20 7.57
N ASP A 296 1.95 -4.89 7.00
CA ASP A 296 3.15 -5.29 7.73
C ASP A 296 4.07 -4.07 7.89
N GLN A 297 4.34 -3.70 9.15
CA GLN A 297 5.20 -2.55 9.45
C GLN A 297 6.68 -2.80 9.15
N GLY A 298 7.09 -4.06 8.94
CA GLY A 298 8.49 -4.45 8.81
C GLY A 298 9.27 -4.32 10.13
N PRO A 299 10.61 -4.41 10.08
CA PRO A 299 11.46 -4.44 11.25
C PRO A 299 11.73 -3.06 11.88
N LYS A 300 10.82 -2.10 11.73
CA LYS A 300 10.93 -0.73 12.24
C LYS A 300 9.79 -0.38 13.20
N GLY A 301 9.94 0.70 13.95
CA GLY A 301 8.95 1.18 14.91
C GLY A 301 7.72 1.87 14.30
N TYR A 302 7.21 1.40 13.17
CA TYR A 302 6.05 1.98 12.48
C TYR A 302 4.72 1.34 12.87
N CYS A 303 4.60 0.83 14.11
CA CYS A 303 3.35 0.25 14.61
C CYS A 303 2.17 1.25 14.53
N ALA A 304 2.38 2.52 14.89
CA ALA A 304 1.32 3.52 14.83
C ALA A 304 0.93 3.86 13.37
N PRO A 305 1.84 4.26 12.47
CA PRO A 305 1.50 4.48 11.06
C PRO A 305 0.81 3.29 10.39
N ALA A 306 1.30 2.07 10.59
CA ALA A 306 0.71 0.86 10.00
C ALA A 306 -0.69 0.57 10.56
N THR A 307 -0.89 0.69 11.87
CA THR A 307 -2.21 0.50 12.51
C THR A 307 -3.22 1.56 12.04
N PHE A 308 -2.79 2.82 11.89
CA PHE A 308 -3.62 3.88 11.34
C PHE A 308 -3.97 3.62 9.87
N GLU A 309 -3.02 3.21 9.04
CA GLU A 309 -3.30 2.82 7.64
C GLU A 309 -4.37 1.73 7.58
N ARG A 310 -4.26 0.68 8.41
CA ARG A 310 -5.25 -0.40 8.49
C ARG A 310 -6.63 0.11 8.86
N ALA A 311 -6.72 0.93 9.90
CA ALA A 311 -7.98 1.53 10.35
C ALA A 311 -8.58 2.47 9.30
N MET A 312 -7.77 3.31 8.64
CA MET A 312 -8.21 4.21 7.57
C MET A 312 -8.73 3.42 6.36
N ARG A 313 -7.98 2.43 5.90
CA ARG A 313 -8.38 1.58 4.76
C ARG A 313 -9.66 0.79 5.04
N THR A 314 -9.87 0.34 6.29
CA THR A 314 -11.14 -0.27 6.71
C THR A 314 -12.33 0.69 6.54
N MET A 315 -12.12 1.98 6.76
CA MET A 315 -13.13 3.04 6.58
C MET A 315 -13.23 3.55 5.14
N GLY A 316 -12.55 2.91 4.17
CA GLY A 316 -12.54 3.33 2.78
C GLY A 316 -11.72 4.59 2.52
N LEU A 317 -10.76 4.88 3.38
CA LEU A 317 -9.81 5.99 3.22
C LEU A 317 -8.49 5.45 2.67
N GLU A 318 -7.98 6.07 1.63
CA GLU A 318 -6.62 5.81 1.16
C GLU A 318 -5.61 6.30 2.20
N ALA A 319 -4.63 5.46 2.49
CA ALA A 319 -3.57 5.75 3.43
C ALA A 319 -2.31 4.96 3.07
N ASP A 320 -1.17 5.50 3.45
CA ASP A 320 0.15 4.89 3.30
C ASP A 320 0.95 5.12 4.58
N MET A 321 1.58 4.08 5.13
CA MET A 321 2.23 4.16 6.43
C MET A 321 3.46 5.10 6.43
N TYR A 322 4.15 5.28 5.31
CA TYR A 322 5.30 6.20 5.25
C TYR A 322 4.84 7.64 5.26
N LEU A 323 3.76 7.94 4.53
CA LEU A 323 3.12 9.25 4.57
C LEU A 323 2.54 9.54 5.95
N LEU A 324 1.95 8.55 6.61
CA LEU A 324 1.46 8.67 7.99
C LEU A 324 2.61 8.82 8.98
N ALA A 325 3.74 8.14 8.77
CA ALA A 325 4.93 8.31 9.60
C ALA A 325 5.48 9.75 9.50
N MET A 326 5.54 10.31 8.31
CA MET A 326 5.90 11.73 8.10
C MET A 326 4.90 12.65 8.79
N THR A 327 3.60 12.46 8.55
CA THR A 327 2.52 13.25 9.18
C THR A 327 2.53 13.15 10.71
N GLY A 328 2.85 11.99 11.26
CA GLY A 328 2.99 11.75 12.71
C GLY A 328 4.35 12.13 13.28
N GLN A 329 5.24 12.73 12.47
CA GLN A 329 6.61 13.10 12.86
C GLN A 329 7.37 11.95 13.51
N SER A 330 7.30 10.75 12.91
CA SER A 330 8.00 9.56 13.40
C SER A 330 9.50 9.84 13.51
N GLN A 331 10.12 9.32 14.56
CA GLN A 331 11.56 9.45 14.78
C GLN A 331 12.35 8.49 13.88
N ALA A 332 13.62 8.79 13.68
CA ALA A 332 14.53 7.88 12.99
C ALA A 332 14.63 6.56 13.78
N GLY A 333 14.48 5.44 13.06
CA GLY A 333 14.42 4.12 13.69
C GLY A 333 13.07 3.73 14.26
N GLY A 334 12.08 4.61 14.19
CA GLY A 334 10.71 4.36 14.63
C GLY A 334 10.33 5.12 15.89
N GLY A 335 9.09 4.90 16.32
CA GLY A 335 8.45 5.65 17.39
C GLY A 335 7.67 6.85 16.86
N THR A 336 6.35 6.80 17.03
CA THR A 336 5.40 7.81 16.57
C THR A 336 4.47 8.14 17.73
N SER A 337 4.27 9.44 18.05
CA SER A 337 3.20 9.82 18.96
C SER A 337 1.85 9.57 18.30
N VAL A 338 1.05 8.70 18.92
CA VAL A 338 -0.29 8.34 18.44
C VAL A 338 -1.22 9.56 18.49
N GLU A 339 -1.11 10.35 19.55
CA GLU A 339 -1.90 11.56 19.75
C GLU A 339 -1.59 12.62 18.68
N LEU A 340 -0.31 12.81 18.35
CA LEU A 340 0.12 13.74 17.31
C LEU A 340 -0.35 13.26 15.93
N LEU A 341 -0.18 11.98 15.63
CA LEU A 341 -0.65 11.38 14.38
C LEU A 341 -2.17 11.56 14.24
N LEU A 342 -2.94 11.24 15.30
CA LEU A 342 -4.39 11.43 15.30
C LEU A 342 -4.78 12.90 15.05
N ALA A 343 -4.12 13.84 15.72
CA ALA A 343 -4.39 15.26 15.55
C ALA A 343 -4.16 15.72 14.11
N ASN A 344 -3.05 15.28 13.50
CA ASN A 344 -2.65 15.69 12.15
C ASN A 344 -3.53 15.04 11.06
N VAL A 345 -3.97 13.79 11.23
CA VAL A 345 -4.87 13.15 10.24
C VAL A 345 -6.34 13.57 10.40
N ARG A 346 -6.74 14.18 11.52
CA ARG A 346 -8.13 14.54 11.85
C ARG A 346 -8.82 15.32 10.74
N SER A 347 -8.17 16.35 10.21
CA SER A 347 -8.73 17.20 9.15
C SER A 347 -8.92 16.44 7.84
N GLN A 348 -7.98 15.56 7.48
CA GLN A 348 -8.07 14.69 6.32
C GLN A 348 -9.23 13.69 6.45
N VAL A 349 -9.32 13.01 7.59
CA VAL A 349 -10.40 12.06 7.91
C VAL A 349 -11.77 12.74 7.83
N TYR A 350 -11.89 13.96 8.39
CA TYR A 350 -13.12 14.74 8.37
C TYR A 350 -13.55 15.16 6.95
N ARG A 351 -12.62 15.63 6.12
CA ARG A 351 -12.91 16.01 4.72
C ARG A 351 -13.44 14.84 3.90
N LYS A 352 -13.07 13.61 4.25
CA LYS A 352 -13.57 12.38 3.61
C LYS A 352 -14.89 11.87 4.21
N GLY A 353 -15.52 12.64 5.10
CA GLY A 353 -16.80 12.31 5.72
C GLY A 353 -16.69 11.31 6.86
N ARG A 354 -15.52 11.14 7.46
CA ARG A 354 -15.29 10.27 8.61
C ARG A 354 -14.94 11.11 9.84
N ARG A 355 -14.94 10.51 11.00
CA ARG A 355 -14.62 11.18 12.28
C ARG A 355 -13.60 10.38 13.05
N THR A 356 -12.69 11.06 13.72
CA THR A 356 -11.81 10.44 14.70
C THR A 356 -12.43 10.53 16.09
N LYS A 357 -12.21 9.50 16.91
CA LYS A 357 -12.55 9.49 18.32
C LYS A 357 -11.39 8.88 19.10
N ASP A 358 -11.07 9.49 20.21
CA ASP A 358 -10.15 9.01 21.22
C ASP A 358 -10.90 8.85 22.55
N ASP A 359 -10.46 7.89 23.37
CA ASP A 359 -11.00 7.64 24.68
C ASP A 359 -9.90 7.07 25.60
N SER A 360 -10.03 7.30 26.89
CA SER A 360 -9.08 6.79 27.89
C SER A 360 -9.83 5.88 28.86
N LEU A 361 -9.44 4.62 28.90
CA LEU A 361 -10.07 3.60 29.71
C LEU A 361 -9.16 3.20 30.88
N LYS A 362 -9.66 3.29 32.10
CA LYS A 362 -8.95 2.76 33.27
C LYS A 362 -8.78 1.24 33.17
N GLU A 363 -9.74 0.58 32.55
CA GLU A 363 -9.80 -0.87 32.38
C GLU A 363 -10.56 -1.19 31.10
N LEU A 364 -10.05 -2.12 30.29
CA LEU A 364 -10.77 -2.67 29.13
C LEU A 364 -11.91 -3.57 29.66
N LYS A 365 -13.12 -3.29 29.23
CA LYS A 365 -14.30 -4.14 29.49
C LYS A 365 -14.95 -4.50 28.17
N ILE A 366 -15.31 -5.76 27.99
CA ILE A 366 -15.92 -6.24 26.74
C ILE A 366 -17.13 -5.40 26.36
N ARG A 367 -18.01 -5.01 27.30
CA ARG A 367 -19.17 -4.17 27.03
C ARG A 367 -18.80 -2.82 26.36
N ASP A 368 -17.63 -2.25 26.69
CA ASP A 368 -17.19 -0.95 26.18
C ASP A 368 -16.57 -1.09 24.77
N LEU A 369 -15.99 -2.26 24.46
CA LEU A 369 -15.44 -2.62 23.15
C LEU A 369 -16.55 -3.07 22.19
N LYS A 370 -17.49 -3.88 22.69
CA LYS A 370 -18.61 -4.44 21.95
C LYS A 370 -19.39 -3.40 21.15
N ARG A 371 -19.64 -2.21 21.71
CA ARG A 371 -20.35 -1.12 21.04
C ARG A 371 -19.71 -0.66 19.73
N TYR A 372 -18.43 -0.88 19.53
CA TYR A 372 -17.71 -0.57 18.29
C TYR A 372 -17.60 -1.81 17.39
N ILE A 373 -17.21 -2.95 17.96
CA ILE A 373 -17.05 -4.20 17.20
C ILE A 373 -18.37 -4.63 16.56
N ASP A 374 -19.51 -4.51 17.25
CA ASP A 374 -20.85 -4.82 16.71
C ASP A 374 -21.29 -3.88 15.56
N GLN A 375 -20.56 -2.79 15.34
CA GLN A 375 -20.71 -1.89 14.19
C GLN A 375 -19.64 -2.11 13.10
N GLY A 376 -18.78 -3.11 13.26
CA GLY A 376 -17.68 -3.38 12.33
C GLY A 376 -16.47 -2.44 12.48
N ILE A 377 -16.37 -1.68 13.59
CA ILE A 377 -15.36 -0.65 13.79
C ILE A 377 -14.19 -1.24 14.59
N PRO A 378 -12.97 -1.36 13.99
CA PRO A 378 -11.79 -1.76 14.72
C PRO A 378 -11.33 -0.66 15.67
N ILE A 379 -10.76 -1.05 16.80
CA ILE A 379 -10.33 -0.16 17.87
C ILE A 379 -8.79 -0.16 17.90
N MET A 380 -8.14 0.95 17.60
CA MET A 380 -6.69 1.12 17.81
C MET A 380 -6.44 1.21 19.31
N TRP A 381 -5.54 0.39 19.82
CA TRP A 381 -5.28 0.23 21.26
C TRP A 381 -3.80 0.30 21.58
N THR A 382 -3.41 1.21 22.47
CA THR A 382 -2.03 1.35 22.95
C THR A 382 -1.76 0.40 24.11
N MET A 383 -0.63 -0.31 24.04
CA MET A 383 -0.26 -1.32 24.99
C MET A 383 1.27 -1.47 25.09
N CYS A 384 1.72 -2.21 26.09
CA CYS A 384 3.11 -2.66 26.21
C CYS A 384 3.25 -4.09 25.68
N SER A 385 3.92 -4.26 24.54
CA SER A 385 4.11 -5.56 23.88
C SER A 385 5.25 -6.35 24.52
N MET A 386 4.96 -6.92 25.68
CA MET A 386 5.91 -7.74 26.44
C MET A 386 5.94 -9.17 25.93
N GLU A 387 7.07 -9.87 26.09
CA GLU A 387 7.25 -11.25 25.66
C GLU A 387 6.20 -12.20 26.27
N ASN A 388 5.96 -12.10 27.58
CA ASN A 388 4.96 -12.92 28.24
C ASN A 388 3.52 -12.64 27.79
N TYR A 389 3.18 -11.40 27.40
CA TYR A 389 1.91 -11.09 26.74
C TYR A 389 1.81 -11.80 25.38
N ASN A 390 2.85 -11.69 24.56
CA ASN A 390 2.87 -12.28 23.23
C ASN A 390 2.81 -13.81 23.27
N ASN A 391 3.55 -14.44 24.20
CA ASN A 391 3.51 -15.88 24.40
C ASN A 391 2.09 -16.36 24.75
N ILE A 392 1.41 -15.69 25.69
CA ILE A 392 0.03 -16.03 26.05
C ILE A 392 -0.93 -15.82 24.86
N ALA A 393 -0.79 -14.72 24.13
CA ALA A 393 -1.62 -14.48 22.97
C ALA A 393 -1.45 -15.58 21.92
N ASP A 394 -0.23 -15.99 21.64
CA ASP A 394 0.07 -17.05 20.67
C ASP A 394 -0.40 -18.42 21.15
N GLU A 395 -0.07 -18.82 22.38
CA GLU A 395 -0.47 -20.10 22.98
C GLU A 395 -1.98 -20.23 23.09
N ASN A 396 -2.65 -19.18 23.56
CA ASN A 396 -4.11 -19.15 23.71
C ASN A 396 -4.79 -19.27 22.33
N THR A 397 -4.30 -18.55 21.34
CA THR A 397 -4.80 -18.62 19.96
C THR A 397 -4.65 -20.02 19.37
N GLN A 398 -3.53 -20.71 19.61
CA GLN A 398 -3.33 -22.09 19.16
C GLN A 398 -4.25 -23.07 19.91
N THR A 399 -4.34 -22.92 21.24
CA THR A 399 -5.21 -23.76 22.08
C THR A 399 -6.66 -23.70 21.62
N ARG A 400 -7.18 -22.50 21.31
CA ARG A 400 -8.57 -22.29 20.84
C ARG A 400 -8.93 -23.10 19.60
N LYS A 401 -7.96 -23.44 18.75
CA LYS A 401 -8.20 -24.26 17.54
C LYS A 401 -8.65 -25.69 17.84
N THR A 402 -8.36 -26.19 19.04
CA THR A 402 -8.61 -27.59 19.46
C THR A 402 -9.53 -27.70 20.66
N VAL A 403 -10.09 -26.59 21.17
CA VAL A 403 -10.99 -26.57 22.31
C VAL A 403 -12.28 -27.32 21.99
N THR A 404 -12.59 -28.32 22.83
CA THR A 404 -13.88 -29.05 22.82
C THR A 404 -14.76 -28.69 24.00
N ASP A 405 -14.13 -28.26 25.14
CA ASP A 405 -14.80 -27.82 26.36
C ASP A 405 -14.53 -26.32 26.61
N TRP A 406 -15.45 -25.49 26.14
CA TRP A 406 -15.34 -24.03 26.27
C TRP A 406 -15.50 -23.53 27.69
N THR A 407 -16.18 -24.27 28.59
CA THR A 407 -16.29 -23.93 30.00
C THR A 407 -14.94 -24.08 30.70
N LYS A 408 -14.24 -25.19 30.43
CA LYS A 408 -12.88 -25.41 30.94
C LYS A 408 -11.91 -24.35 30.40
N HIS A 409 -12.03 -23.99 29.11
CA HIS A 409 -11.21 -22.95 28.49
C HIS A 409 -11.45 -21.59 29.17
N ALA A 410 -12.71 -21.19 29.39
CA ALA A 410 -13.07 -19.95 30.10
C ALA A 410 -12.46 -19.91 31.53
N THR A 411 -12.48 -21.05 32.24
CA THR A 411 -11.88 -21.14 33.57
C THR A 411 -10.36 -20.92 33.51
N SER A 412 -9.68 -21.46 32.49
CA SER A 412 -8.25 -21.23 32.27
C SER A 412 -7.94 -19.76 31.96
N ALA A 413 -8.69 -19.14 31.06
CA ALA A 413 -8.57 -17.71 30.72
C ALA A 413 -8.79 -16.80 31.95
N ALA A 414 -9.76 -17.13 32.78
CA ALA A 414 -10.02 -16.42 34.05
C ALA A 414 -8.86 -16.56 35.03
N SER A 415 -8.26 -17.76 35.12
CA SER A 415 -7.08 -18.01 35.99
C SER A 415 -5.87 -17.20 35.54
N GLN A 416 -5.57 -17.16 34.23
CA GLN A 416 -4.53 -16.32 33.65
C GLN A 416 -4.79 -14.82 33.91
N SER A 417 -6.05 -14.37 33.74
CA SER A 417 -6.44 -13.00 34.03
C SER A 417 -6.18 -12.62 35.48
N LEU A 418 -6.53 -13.50 36.42
CA LEU A 418 -6.29 -13.31 37.86
C LEU A 418 -4.79 -13.30 38.21
N GLU A 419 -3.98 -14.13 37.57
CA GLU A 419 -2.53 -14.12 37.73
C GLU A 419 -1.94 -12.78 37.32
N PHE A 420 -2.30 -12.28 36.13
CA PHE A 420 -1.77 -11.04 35.58
C PHE A 420 -2.26 -9.80 36.34
N SER A 421 -3.46 -9.83 36.93
CA SER A 421 -3.94 -8.73 37.77
C SER A 421 -3.07 -8.43 39.00
N LYS A 422 -2.25 -9.39 39.39
CA LYS A 422 -1.32 -9.28 40.55
C LYS A 422 0.09 -8.83 40.15
N LYS A 423 0.37 -8.78 38.85
CA LYS A 423 1.69 -8.36 38.32
C LYS A 423 1.74 -6.83 38.20
N GLU A 424 2.93 -6.28 38.42
CA GLU A 424 3.19 -4.88 38.12
C GLU A 424 3.00 -4.61 36.63
N LYS A 425 2.37 -3.47 36.30
CA LYS A 425 2.14 -3.08 34.92
C LYS A 425 3.46 -2.74 34.23
N PRO A 426 3.66 -3.20 32.98
CA PRO A 426 4.87 -2.85 32.22
C PRO A 426 4.86 -1.36 31.83
N ALA A 427 6.07 -0.81 31.69
CA ALA A 427 6.29 0.59 31.29
C ALA A 427 7.25 0.72 30.08
N SER A 428 7.44 -0.37 29.33
CA SER A 428 8.34 -0.41 28.16
C SER A 428 7.71 -1.18 27.01
N ASN A 429 8.42 -1.22 25.89
CA ASN A 429 7.96 -1.88 24.65
C ASN A 429 6.58 -1.38 24.21
N HIS A 430 6.44 -0.04 24.17
CA HIS A 430 5.20 0.61 23.74
C HIS A 430 4.83 0.20 22.32
N HIS A 431 3.59 -0.15 22.14
CA HIS A 431 3.04 -0.66 20.90
C HIS A 431 1.60 -0.21 20.73
N ILE A 432 1.12 -0.27 19.49
CA ILE A 432 -0.30 -0.10 19.16
C ILE A 432 -0.70 -1.17 18.17
N CYS A 433 -1.85 -1.80 18.43
CA CYS A 433 -2.48 -2.78 17.55
C CYS A 433 -3.98 -2.52 17.46
N LEU A 434 -4.72 -3.37 16.75
CA LEU A 434 -6.17 -3.31 16.66
C LEU A 434 -6.80 -4.32 17.61
N ILE A 435 -7.80 -3.89 18.40
CA ILE A 435 -8.79 -4.80 18.94
C ILE A 435 -9.86 -4.96 17.87
N ILE A 436 -10.10 -6.20 17.45
CA ILE A 436 -10.98 -6.55 16.34
C ILE A 436 -12.12 -7.50 16.74
N GLY A 437 -12.18 -7.93 18.00
CA GLY A 437 -13.23 -8.85 18.44
C GLY A 437 -13.26 -9.09 19.94
N TYR A 438 -14.23 -9.90 20.34
CA TYR A 438 -14.43 -10.31 21.72
C TYR A 438 -15.16 -11.66 21.82
N ASN A 439 -15.05 -12.31 22.99
CA ASN A 439 -15.89 -13.41 23.41
C ASN A 439 -16.35 -13.16 24.87
N GLU A 440 -17.67 -12.97 25.07
CA GLU A 440 -18.21 -12.67 26.40
C GLU A 440 -18.18 -13.89 27.34
N ALA A 441 -18.33 -15.11 26.82
CA ALA A 441 -18.35 -16.32 27.63
C ALA A 441 -16.96 -16.67 28.20
N THR A 442 -15.92 -16.46 27.40
CA THR A 442 -14.54 -16.76 27.82
C THR A 442 -13.79 -15.55 28.38
N GLN A 443 -14.39 -14.34 28.31
CA GLN A 443 -13.79 -13.08 28.73
C GLN A 443 -12.45 -12.81 28.03
N GLU A 444 -12.44 -12.95 26.71
CA GLU A 444 -11.28 -12.75 25.84
C GLU A 444 -11.55 -11.66 24.81
N ILE A 445 -10.50 -11.00 24.35
CA ILE A 445 -10.52 -10.09 23.23
C ILE A 445 -9.70 -10.65 22.06
N ALA A 446 -10.11 -10.33 20.83
CA ALA A 446 -9.34 -10.61 19.64
C ALA A 446 -8.54 -9.38 19.24
N VAL A 447 -7.24 -9.56 19.00
CA VAL A 447 -6.31 -8.49 18.60
C VAL A 447 -5.66 -8.82 17.27
N SER A 448 -5.22 -7.78 16.55
CA SER A 448 -4.54 -7.89 15.27
C SER A 448 -3.38 -6.92 15.22
N ASP A 449 -2.17 -7.46 15.12
CA ASP A 449 -0.94 -6.68 15.03
C ASP A 449 -0.51 -6.45 13.59
N SER A 450 0.26 -5.40 13.35
CA SER A 450 0.81 -5.05 12.04
C SER A 450 2.16 -5.75 11.77
N TRP A 451 2.24 -7.06 12.06
CA TRP A 451 3.45 -7.90 11.93
C TRP A 451 3.30 -9.01 10.88
N GLY A 452 2.37 -8.84 9.95
CA GLY A 452 2.09 -9.80 8.88
C GLY A 452 0.98 -10.79 9.23
N ALA A 453 0.64 -11.64 8.26
CA ALA A 453 -0.55 -12.50 8.28
C ALA A 453 -0.66 -13.42 9.50
N ARG A 454 0.46 -13.89 10.06
CA ARG A 454 0.47 -14.73 11.27
C ARG A 454 -0.19 -14.04 12.47
N PHE A 455 -0.16 -12.70 12.53
CA PHE A 455 -0.63 -11.88 13.64
C PHE A 455 -1.96 -11.19 13.36
N GLU A 456 -2.67 -11.64 12.36
CA GLU A 456 -3.93 -11.07 11.89
C GLU A 456 -5.10 -11.27 12.87
N LEU A 457 -5.08 -12.40 13.60
CA LEU A 457 -6.07 -12.72 14.62
C LEU A 457 -5.43 -13.49 15.77
N ARG A 458 -5.34 -12.86 16.92
CA ARG A 458 -4.87 -13.47 18.16
C ARG A 458 -5.86 -13.23 19.29
N TRP A 459 -6.09 -14.24 20.12
CA TRP A 459 -7.01 -14.18 21.25
C TRP A 459 -6.28 -14.04 22.57
N VAL A 460 -6.71 -13.10 23.40
CA VAL A 460 -6.04 -12.76 24.68
C VAL A 460 -7.08 -12.65 25.79
N PRO A 461 -6.86 -13.30 26.95
CA PRO A 461 -7.71 -13.10 28.15
C PRO A 461 -7.69 -11.62 28.54
N ILE A 462 -8.87 -11.07 28.86
CA ILE A 462 -9.03 -9.63 29.08
C ILE A 462 -8.19 -9.09 30.24
N GLY A 463 -7.92 -9.90 31.27
CA GLY A 463 -7.05 -9.50 32.38
C GLY A 463 -5.58 -9.39 31.95
N VAL A 464 -5.11 -10.23 31.03
CA VAL A 464 -3.77 -10.14 30.42
C VAL A 464 -3.68 -8.88 29.56
N ALA A 465 -4.73 -8.60 28.76
CA ALA A 465 -4.80 -7.36 27.98
C ALA A 465 -4.82 -6.13 28.89
N ASN A 466 -5.55 -6.14 29.98
CA ASN A 466 -5.58 -5.05 30.97
C ASN A 466 -4.23 -4.82 31.64
N TRP A 467 -3.48 -5.88 31.90
CA TRP A 467 -2.12 -5.76 32.43
C TRP A 467 -1.19 -5.03 31.43
N ALA A 468 -1.29 -5.36 30.14
CA ALA A 468 -0.47 -4.75 29.09
C ALA A 468 -0.96 -3.36 28.67
N SER A 469 -2.23 -2.99 28.97
CA SER A 469 -2.88 -1.78 28.47
C SER A 469 -2.27 -0.49 29.00
N MET A 470 -2.01 0.47 28.10
CA MET A 470 -1.66 1.85 28.44
C MET A 470 -2.91 2.73 28.64
N GLY A 471 -4.11 2.20 28.42
CA GLY A 471 -5.37 2.87 28.69
C GLY A 471 -5.96 3.69 27.52
N ASN A 472 -5.22 3.94 26.45
CA ASN A 472 -5.71 4.78 25.35
C ASN A 472 -6.25 3.93 24.20
N ILE A 473 -7.40 4.31 23.69
CA ILE A 473 -8.03 3.73 22.50
C ILE A 473 -8.41 4.84 21.52
N PHE A 474 -8.33 4.52 20.23
CA PHE A 474 -8.63 5.45 19.15
C PHE A 474 -9.47 4.75 18.09
N MET A 475 -10.39 5.45 17.47
CA MET A 475 -11.27 4.92 16.44
C MET A 475 -11.42 5.92 15.30
N ILE A 476 -11.60 5.40 14.09
CA ILE A 476 -12.12 6.16 12.95
C ILE A 476 -13.56 5.70 12.75
N LEU A 477 -14.48 6.63 12.74
CA LEU A 477 -15.91 6.38 12.67
C LEU A 477 -16.48 6.78 11.31
N PRO A 478 -17.45 6.04 10.78
CA PRO A 478 -18.15 6.37 9.55
C PRO A 478 -18.97 7.67 9.63
#